data_b4c0e317ba5eed2e2ab4fe5e7905248c
#
_entry.id   b4c0e317ba5eed2e2ab4fe5e7905248c
#
_cell.length_a   1.000
_cell.length_b   1.000
_cell.length_c   1.000
_cell.angle_alpha   90.00
_cell.angle_beta   90.00
_cell.angle_gamma   90.00
#
_symmetry.space_group_name_H-M   'P 1'
#
loop_
_entity.id
_entity.type
_entity.pdbx_description
1 polymer ?
#
loop_
_entity_poly.entity_id
_entity_poly.type
_entity_poly.pdbx_seq_one_letter_code
_entity_poly.pdbx_strand_id
1 'polypeptide(L)'
;MSDDGSGANADEPPTRRRDDGVGTVFLVGSGPGDPDLLTVKAKRLIESADVVLHDKLPGPEILGEIPEAKREDVGKRAGGEWTPQEYTNRRMVDLAREGNRVVRLKGGDPFVFGRGGEEAEHLAEVGIPFEVVPGVTSAIAGPSVAGIPVTHRDHASSVSFVTGHEDPTKDESAVDWEALAATGGTIVVLMGVGKLPAYTAELRDAGLGGDTPVALVERATWPDMRVATGTLDTIVDARDEAGIEPPAITVIGDVAATRDRVVTFLENAGSAPVRSATEGDDDGSVGGDET
;
A
#
# COMPACT_ATOMS: atom_id res chain seq x y z
N MET A 1 -23.26 -49.42 11.94
CA MET A 1 -23.22 -47.96 12.14
C MET A 1 -21.76 -47.59 12.27
N SER A 2 -21.12 -47.30 11.19
CA SER A 2 -19.73 -46.90 11.09
C SER A 2 -19.74 -45.39 10.77
N ASP A 3 -19.25 -44.65 11.74
CA ASP A 3 -19.11 -43.20 11.71
C ASP A 3 -17.83 -42.87 10.91
N ASP A 4 -17.98 -42.43 9.67
CA ASP A 4 -16.90 -41.95 8.84
C ASP A 4 -16.68 -40.45 9.11
N GLY A 5 -15.99 -40.18 10.21
CA GLY A 5 -15.51 -38.85 10.54
C GLY A 5 -14.32 -38.44 9.66
N SER A 6 -14.58 -37.96 8.42
CA SER A 6 -13.57 -37.25 7.64
C SER A 6 -13.42 -35.84 8.18
N GLY A 7 -12.59 -35.68 9.21
CA GLY A 7 -12.11 -34.39 9.65
C GLY A 7 -11.25 -33.76 8.55
N ALA A 8 -11.81 -32.78 7.83
CA ALA A 8 -11.03 -31.93 6.95
C ALA A 8 -9.99 -31.18 7.79
N ASN A 9 -8.71 -31.47 7.59
CA ASN A 9 -7.59 -30.78 8.20
C ASN A 9 -7.62 -29.32 7.77
N ALA A 10 -7.90 -28.39 8.69
CA ALA A 10 -7.95 -26.97 8.46
C ALA A 10 -6.57 -26.35 8.11
N ASP A 11 -5.49 -27.16 8.17
CA ASP A 11 -4.11 -26.73 7.93
C ASP A 11 -3.59 -27.03 6.53
N GLU A 12 -4.35 -27.70 5.69
CA GLU A 12 -3.92 -27.95 4.32
C GLU A 12 -4.39 -26.81 3.42
N PRO A 13 -3.46 -26.07 2.75
CA PRO A 13 -3.85 -25.04 1.80
C PRO A 13 -4.70 -25.70 0.69
N PRO A 14 -5.72 -25.02 0.13
CA PRO A 14 -6.65 -25.61 -0.83
C PRO A 14 -5.90 -26.08 -2.07
N THR A 15 -5.50 -27.36 -2.05
CA THR A 15 -4.84 -28.07 -3.15
C THR A 15 -5.89 -28.67 -4.07
N ARG A 16 -6.66 -27.85 -4.77
CA ARG A 16 -7.41 -28.38 -5.91
C ARG A 16 -6.62 -28.07 -7.18
N ARG A 17 -5.65 -28.93 -7.54
CA ARG A 17 -5.36 -29.12 -8.96
C ARG A 17 -6.65 -29.63 -9.59
N ARG A 18 -7.15 -28.92 -10.58
CA ARG A 18 -8.25 -29.43 -11.41
C ARG A 18 -7.73 -30.65 -12.17
N ASP A 19 -8.66 -31.56 -12.54
CA ASP A 19 -8.32 -32.74 -13.36
C ASP A 19 -7.78 -32.37 -14.76
N ASP A 20 -7.87 -31.10 -15.17
CA ASP A 20 -7.37 -30.55 -16.44
C ASP A 20 -5.90 -30.11 -16.39
N GLY A 21 -5.25 -30.21 -15.22
CA GLY A 21 -3.84 -29.87 -15.04
C GLY A 21 -3.54 -28.37 -14.98
N VAL A 22 -4.54 -27.50 -15.09
CA VAL A 22 -4.38 -26.04 -14.98
C VAL A 22 -4.19 -25.63 -13.51
N GLY A 23 -3.19 -24.77 -13.25
CA GLY A 23 -2.92 -24.21 -11.94
C GLY A 23 -3.90 -23.11 -11.55
N THR A 24 -3.60 -22.43 -10.44
CA THR A 24 -4.46 -21.37 -9.88
C THR A 24 -3.64 -20.09 -9.68
N VAL A 25 -4.22 -18.94 -10.00
CA VAL A 25 -3.66 -17.63 -9.70
C VAL A 25 -4.26 -17.09 -8.41
N PHE A 26 -3.42 -16.61 -7.51
CA PHE A 26 -3.82 -15.93 -6.28
C PHE A 26 -3.41 -14.46 -6.38
N LEU A 27 -4.42 -13.57 -6.40
CA LEU A 27 -4.20 -12.12 -6.32
C LEU A 27 -4.09 -11.75 -4.84
N VAL A 28 -2.87 -11.56 -4.36
CA VAL A 28 -2.57 -11.49 -2.92
C VAL A 28 -2.11 -10.10 -2.54
N GLY A 29 -2.78 -9.49 -1.55
CA GLY A 29 -2.31 -8.28 -0.91
C GLY A 29 -1.18 -8.57 0.07
N SER A 30 -0.08 -7.85 -0.07
CA SER A 30 1.08 -7.95 0.84
C SER A 30 0.94 -7.09 2.09
N GLY A 31 -0.10 -6.26 2.18
CA GLY A 31 -0.09 -5.22 3.20
C GLY A 31 0.88 -4.07 2.85
N PRO A 32 1.21 -3.20 3.82
CA PRO A 32 1.98 -1.97 3.59
C PRO A 32 3.49 -2.19 3.50
N GLY A 33 4.02 -3.36 3.87
CA GLY A 33 5.45 -3.67 3.76
C GLY A 33 6.04 -4.44 4.94
N ASP A 34 5.45 -4.35 6.13
CA ASP A 34 5.82 -5.15 7.30
C ASP A 34 5.31 -6.60 7.14
N PRO A 35 6.19 -7.61 7.21
CA PRO A 35 5.82 -9.03 7.14
C PRO A 35 4.79 -9.47 8.18
N ASP A 36 4.77 -8.85 9.36
CA ASP A 36 3.81 -9.16 10.44
C ASP A 36 2.39 -8.66 10.10
N LEU A 37 2.25 -7.79 9.10
CA LEU A 37 0.96 -7.31 8.59
C LEU A 37 0.45 -8.12 7.38
N LEU A 38 1.17 -9.17 6.98
CA LEU A 38 0.62 -10.16 6.05
C LEU A 38 -0.57 -10.88 6.72
N THR A 39 -1.62 -11.08 5.95
CA THR A 39 -2.64 -12.01 6.44
C THR A 39 -2.06 -13.42 6.51
N VAL A 40 -2.49 -14.22 7.47
CA VAL A 40 -2.05 -15.63 7.61
C VAL A 40 -2.21 -16.40 6.30
N LYS A 41 -3.29 -16.11 5.55
CA LYS A 41 -3.53 -16.73 4.25
C LYS A 41 -2.53 -16.27 3.19
N ALA A 42 -2.21 -14.98 3.15
CA ALA A 42 -1.21 -14.44 2.23
C ALA A 42 0.15 -15.10 2.45
N LYS A 43 0.61 -15.19 3.71
CA LYS A 43 1.88 -15.83 4.09
C LYS A 43 1.95 -17.29 3.61
N ARG A 44 0.92 -18.09 3.93
CA ARG A 44 0.85 -19.51 3.51
C ARG A 44 0.89 -19.67 1.99
N LEU A 45 0.22 -18.78 1.25
CA LEU A 45 0.20 -18.84 -0.22
C LEU A 45 1.56 -18.48 -0.82
N ILE A 46 2.22 -17.43 -0.30
CA ILE A 46 3.57 -17.03 -0.71
C ILE A 46 4.56 -18.18 -0.50
N GLU A 47 4.55 -18.81 0.68
CA GLU A 47 5.42 -19.93 1.03
C GLU A 47 5.22 -21.14 0.08
N SER A 48 3.95 -21.44 -0.26
CA SER A 48 3.56 -22.59 -1.08
C SER A 48 3.49 -22.32 -2.59
N ALA A 49 3.77 -21.08 -3.03
CA ALA A 49 3.76 -20.72 -4.45
C ALA A 49 4.88 -21.43 -5.24
N ASP A 50 4.59 -21.76 -6.49
CA ASP A 50 5.61 -22.17 -7.45
C ASP A 50 6.30 -20.92 -8.03
N VAL A 51 5.53 -19.86 -8.33
CA VAL A 51 6.00 -18.56 -8.82
C VAL A 51 5.29 -17.42 -8.13
N VAL A 52 6.03 -16.37 -7.77
CA VAL A 52 5.53 -15.12 -7.22
C VAL A 52 5.83 -13.98 -8.19
N LEU A 53 4.79 -13.46 -8.84
CA LEU A 53 4.88 -12.27 -9.69
C LEU A 53 4.67 -11.03 -8.82
N HIS A 54 5.63 -10.12 -8.79
CA HIS A 54 5.59 -8.95 -7.92
C HIS A 54 6.11 -7.68 -8.60
N ASP A 55 5.78 -6.53 -8.03
CA ASP A 55 6.48 -5.27 -8.23
C ASP A 55 7.27 -4.91 -6.96
N LYS A 56 7.69 -3.65 -6.82
CA LYS A 56 8.50 -3.22 -5.66
C LYS A 56 7.68 -2.78 -4.44
N LEU A 57 6.37 -2.62 -4.60
CA LEU A 57 5.49 -2.10 -3.54
C LEU A 57 5.31 -3.03 -2.33
N PRO A 58 5.44 -4.37 -2.44
CA PRO A 58 5.45 -5.23 -1.26
C PRO A 58 6.56 -4.92 -0.24
N GLY A 59 7.58 -4.19 -0.66
CA GLY A 59 8.68 -3.79 0.21
C GLY A 59 9.83 -4.79 0.28
N PRO A 60 11.02 -4.32 0.73
CA PRO A 60 12.22 -5.13 0.71
C PRO A 60 12.17 -6.31 1.70
N GLU A 61 11.53 -6.15 2.85
CA GLU A 61 11.47 -7.19 3.88
C GLU A 61 10.63 -8.37 3.41
N ILE A 62 9.41 -8.14 2.91
CA ILE A 62 8.54 -9.20 2.38
C ILE A 62 9.19 -9.88 1.18
N LEU A 63 9.74 -9.08 0.24
CA LEU A 63 10.42 -9.66 -0.93
C LEU A 63 11.68 -10.43 -0.54
N GLY A 64 12.36 -10.04 0.52
CA GLY A 64 13.54 -10.73 1.05
C GLY A 64 13.25 -12.13 1.59
N GLU A 65 12.05 -12.38 2.11
CA GLU A 65 11.63 -13.70 2.59
C GLU A 65 11.32 -14.70 1.46
N ILE A 66 11.09 -14.22 0.23
CA ILE A 66 10.73 -15.07 -0.91
C ILE A 66 12.02 -15.50 -1.63
N PRO A 67 12.28 -16.81 -1.84
CA PRO A 67 13.44 -17.28 -2.58
C PRO A 67 13.53 -16.66 -3.97
N GLU A 68 14.71 -16.20 -4.37
CA GLU A 68 14.93 -15.52 -5.66
C GLU A 68 14.49 -16.37 -6.86
N ALA A 69 14.70 -17.68 -6.79
CA ALA A 69 14.29 -18.62 -7.85
C ALA A 69 12.76 -18.68 -8.06
N LYS A 70 11.97 -18.20 -7.10
CA LYS A 70 10.49 -18.14 -7.19
C LYS A 70 9.97 -16.75 -7.56
N ARG A 71 10.79 -15.69 -7.48
CA ARG A 71 10.38 -14.30 -7.73
C ARG A 71 10.53 -13.92 -9.19
N GLU A 72 9.53 -13.25 -9.72
CA GLU A 72 9.59 -12.61 -11.04
C GLU A 72 9.06 -11.16 -10.91
N ASP A 73 9.93 -10.17 -11.15
CA ASP A 73 9.55 -8.76 -11.13
C ASP A 73 8.80 -8.40 -12.42
N VAL A 74 7.53 -8.08 -12.30
CA VAL A 74 6.66 -7.62 -13.39
C VAL A 74 6.39 -6.12 -13.35
N GLY A 75 7.04 -5.37 -12.43
CA GLY A 75 6.81 -3.94 -12.24
C GLY A 75 7.55 -3.06 -13.25
N LYS A 76 8.81 -3.36 -13.57
CA LYS A 76 9.63 -2.57 -14.51
C LYS A 76 10.49 -3.48 -15.40
N ARG A 77 10.59 -3.11 -16.68
CA ARG A 77 11.55 -3.73 -17.61
C ARG A 77 12.97 -3.22 -17.38
N ALA A 78 13.96 -4.00 -17.86
CA ALA A 78 15.32 -3.53 -18.00
C ALA A 78 15.34 -2.25 -18.86
N GLY A 79 15.87 -1.13 -18.30
CA GLY A 79 15.82 0.19 -18.93
C GLY A 79 14.87 1.19 -18.27
N GLY A 80 14.09 0.77 -17.26
CA GLY A 80 13.26 1.69 -16.46
C GLY A 80 11.86 1.96 -17.00
N GLU A 81 11.49 1.37 -18.14
CA GLU A 81 10.13 1.45 -18.69
C GLU A 81 9.14 0.61 -17.88
N TRP A 82 7.92 1.13 -17.71
CA TRP A 82 6.84 0.39 -17.08
C TRP A 82 6.46 -0.84 -17.93
N THR A 83 6.28 -1.97 -17.27
CA THR A 83 5.76 -3.17 -17.91
C THR A 83 4.27 -2.94 -18.23
N PRO A 84 3.84 -3.09 -19.51
CA PRO A 84 2.42 -2.99 -19.84
C PRO A 84 1.60 -4.02 -19.07
N GLN A 85 0.38 -3.66 -18.65
CA GLN A 85 -0.50 -4.56 -17.90
C GLN A 85 -0.78 -5.87 -18.65
N GLU A 86 -0.89 -5.78 -19.98
CA GLU A 86 -1.10 -6.98 -20.82
C GLU A 86 0.03 -8.02 -20.70
N TYR A 87 1.26 -7.58 -20.42
CA TYR A 87 2.35 -8.51 -20.16
C TYR A 87 2.12 -9.28 -18.85
N THR A 88 1.79 -8.58 -17.77
CA THR A 88 1.51 -9.19 -16.46
C THR A 88 0.32 -10.14 -16.57
N ASN A 89 -0.76 -9.72 -17.23
CA ASN A 89 -1.95 -10.53 -17.45
C ASN A 89 -1.60 -11.82 -18.21
N ARG A 90 -0.86 -11.70 -19.33
CA ARG A 90 -0.43 -12.85 -20.11
C ARG A 90 0.47 -13.79 -19.30
N ARG A 91 1.40 -13.23 -18.54
CA ARG A 91 2.35 -14.02 -17.76
C ARG A 91 1.65 -14.85 -16.67
N MET A 92 0.64 -14.30 -16.00
CA MET A 92 -0.20 -15.04 -15.06
C MET A 92 -0.90 -16.22 -15.72
N VAL A 93 -1.47 -16.00 -16.92
CA VAL A 93 -2.19 -17.02 -17.68
C VAL A 93 -1.25 -18.14 -18.14
N ASP A 94 -0.08 -17.79 -18.69
CA ASP A 94 0.89 -18.76 -19.19
C ASP A 94 1.38 -19.69 -18.08
N LEU A 95 1.78 -19.11 -16.95
CA LEU A 95 2.22 -19.86 -15.77
C LEU A 95 1.11 -20.77 -15.21
N ALA A 96 -0.12 -20.27 -15.13
CA ALA A 96 -1.24 -21.10 -14.68
C ALA A 96 -1.54 -22.27 -15.64
N ARG A 97 -1.43 -22.06 -16.95
CA ARG A 97 -1.60 -23.12 -17.96
C ARG A 97 -0.49 -24.17 -17.91
N GLU A 98 0.69 -23.81 -17.42
CA GLU A 98 1.79 -24.75 -17.12
C GLU A 98 1.53 -25.56 -15.83
N GLY A 99 0.42 -25.33 -15.14
CA GLY A 99 0.04 -26.04 -13.92
C GLY A 99 0.59 -25.44 -12.63
N ASN A 100 1.20 -24.25 -12.70
CA ASN A 100 1.80 -23.61 -11.53
C ASN A 100 0.75 -23.00 -10.59
N ARG A 101 1.06 -23.00 -9.30
CA ARG A 101 0.45 -22.15 -8.28
C ARG A 101 1.11 -20.78 -8.33
N VAL A 102 0.42 -19.80 -8.92
CA VAL A 102 0.94 -18.47 -9.17
C VAL A 102 0.41 -17.50 -8.09
N VAL A 103 1.29 -16.83 -7.38
CA VAL A 103 0.93 -15.70 -6.53
C VAL A 103 1.25 -14.42 -7.29
N ARG A 104 0.25 -13.58 -7.56
CA ARG A 104 0.41 -12.18 -7.95
C ARG A 104 0.41 -11.35 -6.66
N LEU A 105 1.60 -11.00 -6.18
CA LEU A 105 1.79 -10.24 -4.95
C LEU A 105 1.73 -8.74 -5.24
N LYS A 106 0.87 -8.03 -4.51
CA LYS A 106 0.53 -6.62 -4.74
C LYS A 106 0.66 -5.84 -3.43
N GLY A 107 1.32 -4.68 -3.45
CA GLY A 107 1.39 -3.82 -2.26
C GLY A 107 0.00 -3.42 -1.75
N GLY A 108 -0.19 -3.38 -0.44
CA GLY A 108 -1.47 -3.09 0.18
C GLY A 108 -2.53 -4.17 -0.08
N ASP A 109 -3.67 -3.77 -0.61
CA ASP A 109 -4.79 -4.63 -0.99
C ASP A 109 -4.91 -4.70 -2.53
N PRO A 110 -5.18 -5.87 -3.13
CA PRO A 110 -5.25 -6.02 -4.59
C PRO A 110 -6.28 -5.13 -5.26
N PHE A 111 -7.38 -4.84 -4.59
CA PHE A 111 -8.53 -4.13 -5.14
C PHE A 111 -8.59 -2.64 -4.77
N VAL A 112 -7.63 -2.14 -3.97
CA VAL A 112 -7.52 -0.73 -3.62
C VAL A 112 -6.43 -0.09 -4.47
N PHE A 113 -6.81 0.54 -5.59
CA PHE A 113 -5.92 1.19 -6.58
C PHE A 113 -4.77 0.31 -7.10
N GLY A 114 -4.92 -1.01 -6.98
CA GLY A 114 -3.91 -1.99 -7.36
C GLY A 114 -4.16 -2.67 -8.71
N ARG A 115 -5.19 -2.28 -9.47
CA ARG A 115 -5.60 -2.89 -10.75
C ARG A 115 -5.94 -4.39 -10.64
N GLY A 116 -6.12 -4.91 -9.42
CA GLY A 116 -6.47 -6.32 -9.21
C GLY A 116 -7.82 -6.70 -9.81
N GLY A 117 -8.76 -5.73 -9.92
CA GLY A 117 -10.03 -5.93 -10.62
C GLY A 117 -9.83 -6.26 -12.10
N GLU A 118 -8.99 -5.50 -12.81
CA GLU A 118 -8.65 -5.75 -14.21
C GLU A 118 -7.94 -7.11 -14.40
N GLU A 119 -7.04 -7.47 -13.47
CA GLU A 119 -6.37 -8.78 -13.47
C GLU A 119 -7.38 -9.94 -13.26
N ALA A 120 -8.33 -9.78 -12.33
CA ALA A 120 -9.39 -10.76 -12.06
C ALA A 120 -10.35 -10.93 -13.25
N GLU A 121 -10.79 -9.84 -13.86
CA GLU A 121 -11.63 -9.85 -15.07
C GLU A 121 -10.94 -10.60 -16.21
N HIS A 122 -9.67 -10.29 -16.47
CA HIS A 122 -8.90 -10.97 -17.50
C HIS A 122 -8.78 -12.48 -17.25
N LEU A 123 -8.47 -12.89 -16.01
CA LEU A 123 -8.38 -14.32 -15.66
C LEU A 123 -9.72 -15.04 -15.84
N ALA A 124 -10.83 -14.38 -15.47
CA ALA A 124 -12.18 -14.91 -15.67
C ALA A 124 -12.53 -15.09 -17.15
N GLU A 125 -12.22 -14.09 -17.99
CA GLU A 125 -12.46 -14.12 -19.44
C GLU A 125 -11.75 -15.29 -20.12
N VAL A 126 -10.52 -15.61 -19.70
CA VAL A 126 -9.72 -16.70 -20.28
C VAL A 126 -9.87 -18.04 -19.56
N GLY A 127 -10.75 -18.12 -18.56
CA GLY A 127 -11.11 -19.34 -17.83
C GLY A 127 -10.03 -19.87 -16.89
N ILE A 128 -9.11 -19.02 -16.42
CA ILE A 128 -8.09 -19.40 -15.44
C ILE A 128 -8.71 -19.32 -14.02
N PRO A 129 -8.58 -20.37 -13.19
CA PRO A 129 -9.00 -20.34 -11.80
C PRO A 129 -8.19 -19.30 -11.01
N PHE A 130 -8.87 -18.47 -10.24
CA PHE A 130 -8.19 -17.51 -9.38
C PHE A 130 -8.90 -17.32 -8.04
N GLU A 131 -8.18 -16.77 -7.09
CA GLU A 131 -8.68 -16.36 -5.80
C GLU A 131 -8.09 -15.00 -5.42
N VAL A 132 -8.92 -14.12 -4.83
CA VAL A 132 -8.47 -12.83 -4.29
C VAL A 132 -8.27 -12.95 -2.78
N VAL A 133 -7.09 -12.56 -2.33
CA VAL A 133 -6.73 -12.56 -0.91
C VAL A 133 -6.46 -11.14 -0.46
N PRO A 134 -7.35 -10.55 0.36
CA PRO A 134 -7.18 -9.19 0.85
C PRO A 134 -5.86 -8.98 1.58
N GLY A 135 -5.36 -7.75 1.53
CA GLY A 135 -4.26 -7.26 2.36
C GLY A 135 -4.64 -5.99 3.09
N VAL A 136 -3.85 -5.60 4.08
CA VAL A 136 -4.06 -4.32 4.76
C VAL A 136 -3.65 -3.19 3.80
N THR A 137 -4.63 -2.43 3.33
CA THR A 137 -4.35 -1.31 2.41
C THR A 137 -3.49 -0.25 3.10
N SER A 138 -2.52 0.30 2.39
CA SER A 138 -1.69 1.41 2.87
C SER A 138 -2.51 2.65 3.20
N ALA A 139 -3.68 2.82 2.60
CA ALA A 139 -4.61 3.92 2.90
C ALA A 139 -5.11 3.92 4.36
N ILE A 140 -5.09 2.77 5.02
CA ILE A 140 -5.42 2.60 6.44
C ILE A 140 -4.16 2.40 7.27
N ALA A 141 -3.28 1.50 6.84
CA ALA A 141 -2.09 1.16 7.61
C ALA A 141 -1.14 2.35 7.76
N GLY A 142 -0.91 3.11 6.69
CA GLY A 142 -0.01 4.26 6.71
C GLY A 142 -0.38 5.29 7.78
N PRO A 143 -1.60 5.85 7.76
CA PRO A 143 -2.06 6.73 8.82
C PRO A 143 -1.99 6.10 10.21
N SER A 144 -2.41 4.84 10.35
CA SER A 144 -2.47 4.15 11.65
C SER A 144 -1.09 4.05 12.30
N VAL A 145 -0.07 3.59 11.57
CA VAL A 145 1.30 3.47 12.12
C VAL A 145 1.95 4.84 12.34
N ALA A 146 1.47 5.88 11.66
CA ALA A 146 1.85 7.25 11.89
C ALA A 146 1.13 7.91 13.08
N GLY A 147 0.25 7.18 13.79
CA GLY A 147 -0.54 7.72 14.89
C GLY A 147 -1.71 8.59 14.48
N ILE A 148 -2.20 8.44 13.24
CA ILE A 148 -3.31 9.21 12.67
C ILE A 148 -4.50 8.28 12.43
N PRO A 149 -5.61 8.40 13.16
CA PRO A 149 -6.82 7.65 12.87
C PRO A 149 -7.49 8.24 11.61
N VAL A 150 -7.93 7.38 10.68
CA VAL A 150 -8.65 7.87 9.48
C VAL A 150 -10.10 8.25 9.76
N THR A 151 -10.65 7.86 10.92
CA THR A 151 -11.95 8.29 11.45
C THR A 151 -11.82 8.65 12.92
N HIS A 152 -12.59 9.62 13.38
CA HIS A 152 -12.59 10.04 14.78
C HIS A 152 -13.96 10.61 15.16
N ARG A 153 -14.46 10.26 16.37
CA ARG A 153 -15.81 10.68 16.81
C ARG A 153 -16.03 12.18 16.69
N ASP A 154 -15.01 12.97 17.03
CA ASP A 154 -15.13 14.43 17.11
C ASP A 154 -14.58 15.16 15.87
N HIS A 155 -13.85 14.45 14.97
CA HIS A 155 -13.16 15.08 13.85
C HIS A 155 -13.61 14.58 12.48
N ALA A 156 -13.92 13.28 12.33
CA ALA A 156 -14.24 12.71 11.03
C ALA A 156 -15.15 11.51 11.13
N SER A 157 -16.39 11.64 10.66
CA SER A 157 -17.37 10.56 10.56
C SER A 157 -17.32 9.82 9.23
N SER A 158 -16.50 10.30 8.28
CA SER A 158 -16.32 9.70 6.95
C SER A 158 -14.86 9.73 6.55
N VAL A 159 -14.49 8.81 5.64
CA VAL A 159 -13.18 8.79 4.99
C VAL A 159 -13.36 8.51 3.50
N SER A 160 -12.66 9.29 2.67
CA SER A 160 -12.61 9.09 1.22
C SER A 160 -11.21 8.68 0.82
N PHE A 161 -11.09 7.54 0.11
CA PHE A 161 -9.84 7.12 -0.51
C PHE A 161 -9.85 7.54 -1.98
N VAL A 162 -8.86 8.32 -2.39
CA VAL A 162 -8.77 8.83 -3.75
C VAL A 162 -7.37 8.59 -4.33
N THR A 163 -7.28 8.55 -5.66
CA THR A 163 -5.98 8.51 -6.34
C THR A 163 -5.55 9.91 -6.74
N GLY A 164 -4.30 10.26 -6.48
CA GLY A 164 -3.68 11.47 -7.00
C GLY A 164 -3.04 11.28 -8.38
N HIS A 165 -3.07 10.07 -8.92
CA HIS A 165 -2.51 9.72 -10.22
C HIS A 165 -3.61 9.15 -11.11
N GLU A 166 -4.16 10.00 -11.96
CA GLU A 166 -5.14 9.61 -12.94
C GLU A 166 -4.48 9.27 -14.29
N ASP A 167 -5.23 8.61 -15.15
CA ASP A 167 -4.81 8.31 -16.51
C ASP A 167 -4.47 9.63 -17.26
N PRO A 168 -3.21 9.84 -17.70
CA PRO A 168 -2.81 11.08 -18.34
C PRO A 168 -3.48 11.29 -19.72
N THR A 169 -4.23 10.29 -20.23
CA THR A 169 -4.98 10.40 -21.48
C THR A 169 -6.39 10.96 -21.27
N LYS A 170 -6.83 11.14 -20.03
CA LYS A 170 -8.11 11.79 -19.74
C LYS A 170 -7.98 13.31 -19.76
N ASP A 171 -8.90 13.95 -20.44
CA ASP A 171 -8.94 15.42 -20.57
C ASP A 171 -9.38 16.10 -19.26
N GLU A 172 -10.11 15.39 -18.40
CA GLU A 172 -10.64 15.90 -17.13
C GLU A 172 -10.33 14.94 -15.97
N SER A 173 -10.10 15.49 -14.78
CA SER A 173 -9.99 14.71 -13.54
C SER A 173 -11.30 13.97 -13.26
N ALA A 174 -11.20 12.68 -12.90
CA ALA A 174 -12.34 11.91 -12.44
C ALA A 174 -12.61 12.12 -10.93
N VAL A 175 -11.69 12.79 -10.22
CA VAL A 175 -11.83 13.12 -8.80
C VAL A 175 -12.50 14.49 -8.68
N ASP A 176 -13.68 14.51 -8.10
CA ASP A 176 -14.41 15.74 -7.79
C ASP A 176 -13.92 16.30 -6.45
N TRP A 177 -12.91 17.16 -6.51
CA TRP A 177 -12.28 17.77 -5.34
C TRP A 177 -13.23 18.72 -4.61
N GLU A 178 -14.17 19.37 -5.33
CA GLU A 178 -15.20 20.23 -4.74
C GLU A 178 -16.17 19.41 -3.88
N ALA A 179 -16.66 18.29 -4.40
CA ALA A 179 -17.53 17.41 -3.64
C ALA A 179 -16.81 16.79 -2.43
N LEU A 180 -15.52 16.45 -2.57
CA LEU A 180 -14.73 15.94 -1.44
C LEU A 180 -14.56 16.99 -0.34
N ALA A 181 -14.23 18.23 -0.70
CA ALA A 181 -14.14 19.34 0.26
C ALA A 181 -15.48 19.59 0.98
N ALA A 182 -16.60 19.55 0.23
CA ALA A 182 -17.94 19.76 0.77
C ALA A 182 -18.43 18.63 1.68
N THR A 183 -17.96 17.40 1.46
CA THR A 183 -18.41 16.23 2.26
C THR A 183 -17.94 16.33 3.71
N GLY A 184 -16.80 16.96 3.98
CA GLY A 184 -16.13 16.94 5.29
C GLY A 184 -15.54 15.54 5.58
N GLY A 185 -14.82 15.41 6.69
CA GLY A 185 -14.19 14.15 7.06
C GLY A 185 -12.74 14.06 6.57
N THR A 186 -12.23 12.84 6.49
CA THR A 186 -10.83 12.59 6.11
C THR A 186 -10.72 12.28 4.63
N ILE A 187 -9.76 12.90 3.94
CA ILE A 187 -9.38 12.54 2.57
C ILE A 187 -8.01 11.87 2.63
N VAL A 188 -7.90 10.65 2.10
CA VAL A 188 -6.64 9.91 1.99
C VAL A 188 -6.30 9.76 0.51
N VAL A 189 -5.20 10.40 0.09
CA VAL A 189 -4.75 10.40 -1.30
C VAL A 189 -3.59 9.42 -1.46
N LEU A 190 -3.78 8.42 -2.31
CA LEU A 190 -2.73 7.48 -2.72
C LEU A 190 -2.11 7.94 -4.05
N MET A 191 -0.82 7.62 -4.26
CA MET A 191 -0.08 7.96 -5.49
C MET A 191 -0.08 9.47 -5.83
N GLY A 192 -0.29 10.34 -4.82
CA GLY A 192 -0.54 11.77 -5.01
C GLY A 192 0.65 12.68 -4.79
N VAL A 193 1.80 12.21 -4.26
CA VAL A 193 2.91 13.08 -3.83
C VAL A 193 3.41 14.00 -4.93
N GLY A 194 3.55 13.48 -6.15
CA GLY A 194 3.96 14.30 -7.30
C GLY A 194 2.93 15.33 -7.77
N LYS A 195 1.67 15.19 -7.34
CA LYS A 195 0.56 16.10 -7.68
C LYS A 195 0.08 16.90 -6.46
N LEU A 196 0.79 16.84 -5.35
CA LEU A 196 0.45 17.51 -4.09
C LEU A 196 0.10 19.00 -4.30
N PRO A 197 0.90 19.81 -5.02
CA PRO A 197 0.57 21.22 -5.24
C PRO A 197 -0.75 21.43 -5.98
N ALA A 198 -1.10 20.55 -6.92
CA ALA A 198 -2.31 20.69 -7.72
C ALA A 198 -3.56 20.44 -6.88
N TYR A 199 -3.68 19.26 -6.25
CA TYR A 199 -4.91 18.94 -5.52
C TYR A 199 -5.06 19.70 -4.22
N THR A 200 -3.97 20.17 -3.57
CA THR A 200 -4.08 21.07 -2.42
C THR A 200 -4.63 22.43 -2.82
N ALA A 201 -4.25 22.95 -4.00
CA ALA A 201 -4.82 24.18 -4.55
C ALA A 201 -6.33 24.01 -4.86
N GLU A 202 -6.70 22.91 -5.55
CA GLU A 202 -8.12 22.62 -5.86
C GLU A 202 -8.99 22.49 -4.59
N LEU A 203 -8.50 21.83 -3.55
CA LEU A 203 -9.22 21.72 -2.27
C LEU A 203 -9.40 23.08 -1.59
N ARG A 204 -8.40 23.96 -1.68
CA ARG A 204 -8.49 25.33 -1.17
C ARG A 204 -9.49 26.18 -1.97
N ASP A 205 -9.43 26.09 -3.29
CA ASP A 205 -10.37 26.79 -4.18
C ASP A 205 -11.81 26.29 -3.96
N ALA A 206 -11.98 25.04 -3.60
CA ALA A 206 -13.24 24.42 -3.17
C ALA A 206 -13.70 24.85 -1.76
N GLY A 207 -12.92 25.64 -1.04
CA GLY A 207 -13.29 26.23 0.25
C GLY A 207 -12.77 25.51 1.49
N LEU A 208 -11.90 24.49 1.35
CA LEU A 208 -11.20 23.94 2.51
C LEU A 208 -10.22 24.98 3.06
N GLY A 209 -10.24 25.20 4.39
CA GLY A 209 -9.37 26.19 5.04
C GLY A 209 -7.89 25.90 4.79
N GLY A 210 -7.09 26.94 4.54
CA GLY A 210 -5.64 26.78 4.36
C GLY A 210 -4.93 26.22 5.59
N ASP A 211 -5.56 26.33 6.76
CA ASP A 211 -5.12 25.77 8.05
C ASP A 211 -5.55 24.31 8.28
N THR A 212 -6.29 23.70 7.35
CA THR A 212 -6.68 22.27 7.43
C THR A 212 -5.42 21.41 7.58
N PRO A 213 -5.34 20.54 8.62
CA PRO A 213 -4.18 19.72 8.88
C PRO A 213 -3.94 18.68 7.76
N VAL A 214 -2.68 18.49 7.43
CA VAL A 214 -2.24 17.49 6.43
C VAL A 214 -1.03 16.73 6.94
N ALA A 215 -0.97 15.43 6.67
CA ALA A 215 0.20 14.61 6.91
C ALA A 215 0.58 13.81 5.65
N LEU A 216 1.87 13.65 5.45
CA LEU A 216 2.47 12.77 4.45
C LEU A 216 3.14 11.61 5.17
N VAL A 217 2.84 10.38 4.76
CA VAL A 217 3.45 9.17 5.33
C VAL A 217 4.15 8.42 4.20
N GLU A 218 5.47 8.51 4.18
CA GLU A 218 6.33 7.83 3.22
C GLU A 218 6.73 6.46 3.73
N ARG A 219 6.73 5.46 2.84
CA ARG A 219 7.17 4.08 3.11
C ARG A 219 6.64 3.53 4.44
N ALA A 220 5.34 3.71 4.63
CA ALA A 220 4.65 3.26 5.84
C ALA A 220 5.01 1.80 6.16
N THR A 221 5.41 1.55 7.40
CA THR A 221 5.88 0.27 7.94
C THR A 221 7.26 -0.21 7.46
N TRP A 222 7.89 0.45 6.51
CA TRP A 222 9.27 0.11 6.14
C TRP A 222 10.25 0.66 7.17
N PRO A 223 11.48 0.10 7.26
CA PRO A 223 12.47 0.56 8.25
C PRO A 223 12.85 2.04 8.16
N ASP A 224 12.71 2.61 6.96
CA ASP A 224 13.00 4.01 6.65
C ASP A 224 11.74 4.86 6.49
N MET A 225 10.64 4.48 7.17
CA MET A 225 9.41 5.26 7.20
C MET A 225 9.64 6.68 7.69
N ARG A 226 9.10 7.68 6.98
CA ARG A 226 9.15 9.10 7.36
C ARG A 226 7.76 9.71 7.35
N VAL A 227 7.56 10.73 8.19
CA VAL A 227 6.30 11.47 8.27
C VAL A 227 6.60 12.97 8.24
N ALA A 228 5.92 13.70 7.35
CA ALA A 228 5.89 15.15 7.36
C ALA A 228 4.47 15.64 7.65
N THR A 229 4.35 16.69 8.45
CA THR A 229 3.07 17.30 8.80
C THR A 229 3.06 18.79 8.47
N GLY A 230 1.88 19.32 8.24
CA GLY A 230 1.65 20.72 7.93
C GLY A 230 0.15 21.01 7.81
N THR A 231 -0.15 22.04 7.07
CA THR A 231 -1.52 22.41 6.69
C THR A 231 -1.64 22.44 5.16
N LEU A 232 -2.82 22.64 4.61
CA LEU A 232 -2.98 22.83 3.16
C LEU A 232 -2.11 23.95 2.61
N ASP A 233 -1.81 24.99 3.42
CA ASP A 233 -0.94 26.09 3.03
C ASP A 233 0.55 25.75 3.05
N THR A 234 0.99 24.81 3.91
CA THR A 234 2.41 24.59 4.21
C THR A 234 2.92 23.21 3.82
N ILE A 235 2.04 22.25 3.52
CA ILE A 235 2.44 20.86 3.31
C ILE A 235 3.35 20.65 2.09
N VAL A 236 3.24 21.51 1.08
CA VAL A 236 4.12 21.43 -0.09
C VAL A 236 5.56 21.75 0.30
N ASP A 237 5.76 22.81 1.06
CA ASP A 237 7.08 23.21 1.57
C ASP A 237 7.60 22.12 2.55
N ALA A 238 6.76 21.64 3.45
CA ALA A 238 7.13 20.57 4.39
C ALA A 238 7.55 19.27 3.67
N ARG A 239 6.88 18.91 2.54
CA ARG A 239 7.29 17.81 1.69
C ARG A 239 8.71 18.00 1.14
N ASP A 240 8.97 19.21 0.60
CA ASP A 240 10.23 19.53 -0.08
C ASP A 240 11.39 19.59 0.92
N GLU A 241 11.17 20.21 2.09
CA GLU A 241 12.14 20.28 3.18
C GLU A 241 12.48 18.89 3.74
N ALA A 242 11.48 18.03 3.92
CA ALA A 242 11.66 16.67 4.40
C ALA A 242 12.12 15.69 3.30
N GLY A 243 12.11 16.10 2.03
CA GLY A 243 12.46 15.26 0.89
C GLY A 243 11.56 14.02 0.77
N ILE A 244 10.25 14.17 1.02
CA ILE A 244 9.28 13.06 0.93
C ILE A 244 9.07 12.66 -0.53
N GLU A 245 9.27 11.38 -0.82
CA GLU A 245 9.18 10.79 -2.15
C GLU A 245 8.17 9.62 -2.19
N PRO A 246 7.71 9.20 -3.38
CA PRO A 246 6.93 7.96 -3.52
C PRO A 246 7.73 6.70 -3.09
N PRO A 247 7.09 5.69 -2.49
CA PRO A 247 5.66 5.61 -2.22
C PRO A 247 5.27 6.35 -0.94
N ALA A 248 4.31 7.25 -1.02
CA ALA A 248 3.78 7.94 0.15
C ALA A 248 2.28 8.21 0.02
N ILE A 249 1.63 8.41 1.16
CA ILE A 249 0.20 8.65 1.31
C ILE A 249 0.01 10.03 1.90
N THR A 250 -0.99 10.77 1.41
CA THR A 250 -1.40 12.04 2.01
C THR A 250 -2.69 11.85 2.78
N VAL A 251 -2.74 12.36 4.01
CA VAL A 251 -3.93 12.37 4.87
C VAL A 251 -4.31 13.83 5.11
N ILE A 252 -5.54 14.20 4.75
CA ILE A 252 -6.04 15.57 4.83
C ILE A 252 -7.28 15.60 5.73
N GLY A 253 -7.31 16.52 6.68
CA GLY A 253 -8.41 16.74 7.60
C GLY A 253 -7.96 16.81 9.05
N ASP A 254 -8.88 17.16 9.96
CA ASP A 254 -8.62 17.39 11.38
C ASP A 254 -7.96 16.21 12.09
N VAL A 255 -8.17 14.99 11.58
CA VAL A 255 -7.55 13.78 12.14
C VAL A 255 -6.02 13.82 12.06
N ALA A 256 -5.43 14.51 11.09
CA ALA A 256 -3.98 14.60 10.95
C ALA A 256 -3.33 15.30 12.16
N ALA A 257 -4.02 16.24 12.78
CA ALA A 257 -3.56 16.91 14.00
C ALA A 257 -3.58 16.01 15.26
N THR A 258 -4.21 14.84 15.21
CA THR A 258 -4.21 13.92 16.36
C THR A 258 -2.83 13.30 16.59
N ARG A 259 -2.01 13.21 15.53
CA ARG A 259 -0.67 12.65 15.56
C ARG A 259 0.19 13.24 16.68
N ASP A 260 0.25 14.56 16.79
CA ASP A 260 1.13 15.23 17.74
C ASP A 260 0.83 14.79 19.18
N ARG A 261 -0.44 14.62 19.51
CA ARG A 261 -0.86 14.15 20.84
C ARG A 261 -0.50 12.69 21.07
N VAL A 262 -0.66 11.83 20.06
CA VAL A 262 -0.37 10.40 20.13
C VAL A 262 1.13 10.18 20.25
N VAL A 263 1.92 10.82 19.38
CA VAL A 263 3.38 10.68 19.36
C VAL A 263 4.01 11.21 20.66
N THR A 264 3.62 12.40 21.09
CA THR A 264 4.12 12.96 22.38
C THR A 264 3.82 12.04 23.56
N PHE A 265 2.66 11.38 23.56
CA PHE A 265 2.35 10.40 24.61
C PHE A 265 3.27 9.17 24.52
N LEU A 266 3.48 8.61 23.33
CA LEU A 266 4.32 7.43 23.13
C LEU A 266 5.79 7.69 23.50
N GLU A 267 6.33 8.84 23.13
CA GLU A 267 7.68 9.30 23.50
C GLU A 267 7.84 9.39 25.04
N ASN A 268 6.88 10.04 25.70
CA ASN A 268 6.88 10.16 27.16
C ASN A 268 6.70 8.82 27.88
N ALA A 269 6.05 7.85 27.24
CA ALA A 269 5.87 6.49 27.78
C ALA A 269 7.07 5.57 27.52
N GLY A 270 8.12 6.06 26.83
CA GLY A 270 9.31 5.25 26.49
C GLY A 270 9.04 4.19 25.43
N SER A 271 7.95 4.31 24.68
CA SER A 271 7.69 3.52 23.48
C SER A 271 8.47 4.12 22.31
N ALA A 272 9.01 3.29 21.41
CA ALA A 272 9.76 3.80 20.26
C ALA A 272 8.90 4.78 19.44
N PRO A 273 9.36 6.02 19.22
CA PRO A 273 8.58 6.99 18.48
C PRO A 273 8.53 6.59 17.00
N VAL A 274 7.39 6.87 16.38
CA VAL A 274 7.29 6.90 14.92
C VAL A 274 8.13 8.09 14.43
N ARG A 275 9.26 7.84 13.78
CA ARG A 275 10.23 8.86 13.38
C ARG A 275 9.57 10.01 12.61
N SER A 276 9.93 11.26 12.97
CA SER A 276 9.62 12.45 12.20
C SER A 276 10.69 12.66 11.12
N ALA A 277 10.32 13.04 9.91
CA ALA A 277 11.26 13.30 8.81
C ALA A 277 12.19 14.51 9.06
N THR A 278 11.90 15.32 10.09
CA THR A 278 12.70 16.50 10.47
C THR A 278 13.86 16.19 11.42
N GLU A 279 13.92 14.97 11.98
CA GLU A 279 15.06 14.55 12.79
C GLU A 279 16.12 13.95 11.86
N GLY A 280 16.98 14.81 11.31
CA GLY A 280 18.15 14.38 10.53
C GLY A 280 19.05 13.49 11.39
N ASP A 281 19.60 12.44 10.80
CA ASP A 281 20.64 11.60 11.38
C ASP A 281 21.85 12.49 11.73
N ASP A 282 21.86 13.03 12.95
CA ASP A 282 23.09 13.53 13.56
C ASP A 282 23.90 12.29 14.02
N ASP A 283 24.46 11.60 13.04
CA ASP A 283 25.45 10.55 13.29
C ASP A 283 26.72 11.24 13.80
N GLY A 284 26.73 11.41 15.12
CA GLY A 284 27.90 11.87 15.85
C GLY A 284 29.09 10.93 15.64
N SER A 285 29.78 11.07 14.52
CA SER A 285 31.11 10.51 14.32
C SER A 285 32.05 11.15 15.33
N VAL A 286 32.14 10.54 16.51
CA VAL A 286 33.22 10.84 17.47
C VAL A 286 34.53 10.38 16.85
N GLY A 287 35.27 11.34 16.31
CA GLY A 287 36.62 11.16 15.89
C GLY A 287 37.47 10.67 17.06
N GLY A 288 37.94 9.44 16.97
CA GLY A 288 39.00 8.91 17.83
C GLY A 288 40.28 9.68 17.55
N ASP A 289 40.74 10.39 18.55
CA ASP A 289 42.06 11.03 18.55
C ASP A 289 43.10 10.00 18.96
N GLU A 290 44.14 9.91 18.15
CA GLU A 290 45.34 9.12 18.40
C GLU A 290 46.15 9.73 19.53
N THR A 291 46.66 8.93 20.43
CA THR A 291 48.03 9.03 20.97
C THR A 291 48.54 7.66 21.36
#